data_61ad7ec0f6f39623ac724d502771ce0a
#
_entry.id   61ad7ec0f6f39623ac724d502771ce0a
#
_cell.length_a   1.000
_cell.length_b   1.000
_cell.length_c   1.000
_cell.angle_alpha   90.00
_cell.angle_beta   90.00
_cell.angle_gamma   90.00
#
_symmetry.space_group_name_H-M   'P 1'
#
loop_
_entity.id
_entity.type
_entity.pdbx_description
1 polymer ?
#
loop_
_entity_poly.entity_id
_entity_poly.type
_entity_poly.pdbx_seq_one_letter_code
_entity_poly.pdbx_strand_id
1 'polypeptide(L)'
;MDHVGLVKLLAEIEYVCNDIDKKGGKKCEAEIKKLKELVPPFVDLMLDHLQEEETNIPALLRANFTQEEDDACVQTILKKEGTSGLRMFLPSIHMAMQAWASQEFINQFFGSIPPPLRLLYTNYYLPDYETCLRPMRDAPLLESKPSLSKTKCCKIPFCIPCIF
;
A
#
# COMPACT_ATOMS: atom_id res chain seq x y z
N MET A 1 18.21 3.17 -12.73
CA MET A 1 16.99 2.61 -12.13
C MET A 1 15.95 2.41 -13.23
N ASP A 2 15.50 1.19 -13.47
CA ASP A 2 14.60 0.89 -14.60
C ASP A 2 13.16 0.67 -14.11
N HIS A 3 12.37 1.76 -14.06
CA HIS A 3 10.94 1.68 -13.74
C HIS A 3 10.12 0.97 -14.83
N VAL A 4 10.65 0.82 -16.05
CA VAL A 4 9.92 0.25 -17.18
C VAL A 4 9.53 -1.19 -16.91
N GLY A 5 10.44 -1.98 -16.34
CA GLY A 5 10.17 -3.37 -15.98
C GLY A 5 9.09 -3.50 -14.91
N LEU A 6 9.17 -2.69 -13.86
CA LEU A 6 8.18 -2.65 -12.77
C LEU A 6 6.79 -2.27 -13.27
N VAL A 7 6.70 -1.17 -14.03
CA VAL A 7 5.41 -0.69 -14.57
C VAL A 7 4.78 -1.73 -15.49
N LYS A 8 5.58 -2.44 -16.30
CA LYS A 8 5.09 -3.49 -17.18
C LYS A 8 4.50 -4.66 -16.39
N LEU A 9 5.23 -5.18 -15.39
CA LEU A 9 4.75 -6.27 -14.54
C LEU A 9 3.50 -5.86 -13.75
N LEU A 10 3.48 -4.65 -13.20
CA LEU A 10 2.32 -4.11 -12.49
C LEU A 10 1.09 -4.05 -13.39
N ALA A 11 1.23 -3.57 -14.63
CA ALA A 11 0.13 -3.51 -15.59
C ALA A 11 -0.40 -4.91 -15.95
N GLU A 12 0.48 -5.91 -16.07
CA GLU A 12 0.06 -7.29 -16.31
C GLU A 12 -0.69 -7.88 -15.11
N ILE A 13 -0.22 -7.63 -13.90
CA ILE A 13 -0.88 -8.05 -12.66
C ILE A 13 -2.26 -7.39 -12.55
N GLU A 14 -2.34 -6.08 -12.76
CA GLU A 14 -3.60 -5.33 -12.74
C GLU A 14 -4.60 -5.87 -13.76
N TYR A 15 -4.14 -6.17 -14.98
CA TYR A 15 -4.99 -6.79 -16.01
C TYR A 15 -5.60 -8.11 -15.54
N VAL A 16 -4.79 -8.99 -14.91
CA VAL A 16 -5.26 -10.29 -14.41
C VAL A 16 -6.23 -10.11 -13.23
N CYS A 17 -5.95 -9.18 -12.32
CA CYS A 17 -6.84 -8.86 -11.20
C CYS A 17 -8.21 -8.36 -11.70
N ASN A 18 -8.20 -7.45 -12.68
CA ASN A 18 -9.42 -6.94 -13.30
C ASN A 18 -10.25 -8.04 -13.99
N ASP A 19 -9.60 -9.06 -14.56
CA ASP A 19 -10.29 -10.20 -15.16
C ASP A 19 -10.94 -11.11 -14.11
N ILE A 20 -10.25 -11.35 -13.00
CA ILE A 20 -10.82 -12.05 -11.83
C ILE A 20 -12.05 -11.32 -11.29
N ASP A 21 -11.97 -10.00 -11.18
CA ASP A 21 -13.07 -9.17 -10.66
C ASP A 21 -14.29 -9.22 -11.58
N LYS A 22 -14.09 -9.11 -12.90
CA LYS A 22 -15.16 -9.27 -13.90
C LYS A 22 -15.85 -10.62 -13.83
N LYS A 23 -15.13 -11.68 -13.48
CA LYS A 23 -15.66 -13.04 -13.28
C LYS A 23 -16.33 -13.24 -11.91
N GLY A 24 -16.29 -12.21 -11.04
CA GLY A 24 -16.79 -12.29 -9.67
C GLY A 24 -16.09 -13.36 -8.83
N GLY A 25 -14.81 -13.59 -9.08
CA GLY A 25 -13.99 -14.59 -8.37
C GLY A 25 -14.32 -16.06 -8.69
N LYS A 26 -15.16 -16.32 -9.70
CA LYS A 26 -15.58 -17.69 -10.05
C LYS A 26 -14.76 -18.24 -11.21
N LYS A 27 -14.32 -19.52 -11.10
CA LYS A 27 -13.57 -20.22 -12.16
C LYS A 27 -12.32 -19.42 -12.62
N CYS A 28 -11.51 -18.96 -11.65
CA CYS A 28 -10.34 -18.11 -11.88
C CYS A 28 -9.02 -18.87 -11.70
N GLU A 29 -9.01 -20.19 -11.85
CA GLU A 29 -7.80 -21.01 -11.62
C GLU A 29 -6.64 -20.61 -12.56
N ALA A 30 -6.95 -20.28 -13.81
CA ALA A 30 -5.95 -19.84 -14.77
C ALA A 30 -5.35 -18.48 -14.41
N GLU A 31 -6.19 -17.53 -14.01
CA GLU A 31 -5.80 -16.20 -13.56
C GLU A 31 -4.96 -16.27 -12.28
N ILE A 32 -5.39 -17.09 -11.32
CA ILE A 32 -4.64 -17.31 -10.06
C ILE A 32 -3.28 -17.94 -10.36
N LYS A 33 -3.21 -18.90 -11.29
CA LYS A 33 -1.93 -19.48 -11.72
C LYS A 33 -1.03 -18.41 -12.31
N LYS A 34 -1.58 -17.56 -13.18
CA LYS A 34 -0.82 -16.46 -13.81
C LYS A 34 -0.33 -15.44 -12.78
N LEU A 35 -1.13 -15.09 -11.76
CA LEU A 35 -0.68 -14.24 -10.66
C LEU A 35 0.48 -14.86 -9.87
N LYS A 36 0.43 -16.17 -9.59
CA LYS A 36 1.53 -16.88 -8.93
C LYS A 36 2.85 -16.86 -9.73
N GLU A 37 2.77 -16.69 -11.04
CA GLU A 37 3.94 -16.56 -11.92
C GLU A 37 4.43 -15.11 -12.03
N LEU A 38 3.54 -14.12 -11.95
CA LEU A 38 3.87 -12.69 -12.13
C LEU A 38 4.30 -12.00 -10.83
N VAL A 39 3.67 -12.35 -9.71
CA VAL A 39 3.88 -11.64 -8.44
C VAL A 39 5.29 -11.83 -7.88
N PRO A 40 5.90 -13.04 -7.83
CA PRO A 40 7.24 -13.18 -7.27
C PRO A 40 8.29 -12.31 -7.99
N PRO A 41 8.44 -12.35 -9.32
CA PRO A 41 9.44 -11.50 -9.97
C PRO A 41 9.13 -10.00 -9.84
N PHE A 42 7.87 -9.61 -9.71
CA PHE A 42 7.51 -8.22 -9.41
C PHE A 42 7.99 -7.82 -8.01
N VAL A 43 7.77 -8.68 -7.00
CA VAL A 43 8.22 -8.43 -5.62
C VAL A 43 9.73 -8.32 -5.56
N ASP A 44 10.46 -9.25 -6.18
CA ASP A 44 11.93 -9.22 -6.18
C ASP A 44 12.46 -7.92 -6.81
N LEU A 45 11.93 -7.55 -7.98
CA LEU A 45 12.32 -6.32 -8.67
C LEU A 45 11.94 -5.06 -7.87
N MET A 46 10.80 -5.08 -7.17
CA MET A 46 10.37 -3.98 -6.30
C MET A 46 11.27 -3.84 -5.09
N LEU A 47 11.66 -4.95 -4.45
CA LEU A 47 12.57 -4.92 -3.30
C LEU A 47 13.94 -4.37 -3.68
N ASP A 48 14.50 -4.80 -4.81
CA ASP A 48 15.78 -4.28 -5.31
C ASP A 48 15.68 -2.78 -5.60
N HIS A 49 14.60 -2.36 -6.22
CA HIS A 49 14.32 -0.96 -6.52
C HIS A 49 14.21 -0.10 -5.24
N LEU A 50 13.42 -0.53 -4.25
CA LEU A 50 13.28 0.18 -2.99
C LEU A 50 14.61 0.23 -2.22
N GLN A 51 15.40 -0.83 -2.21
CA GLN A 51 16.71 -0.83 -1.57
C GLN A 51 17.68 0.16 -2.22
N GLU A 52 17.64 0.28 -3.55
CA GLU A 52 18.43 1.27 -4.28
C GLU A 52 17.98 2.70 -3.93
N GLU A 53 16.67 2.95 -3.85
CA GLU A 53 16.11 4.23 -3.43
C GLU A 53 16.48 4.59 -1.99
N GLU A 54 16.29 3.69 -1.05
CA GLU A 54 16.64 3.90 0.37
C GLU A 54 18.12 4.18 0.57
N THR A 55 18.98 3.63 -0.28
CA THR A 55 20.42 3.86 -0.21
C THR A 55 20.82 5.23 -0.77
N ASN A 56 20.22 5.64 -1.88
CA ASN A 56 20.69 6.80 -2.65
C ASN A 56 19.88 8.08 -2.42
N ILE A 57 18.55 7.96 -2.33
CA ILE A 57 17.66 9.15 -2.30
C ILE A 57 17.81 9.96 -1.02
N PRO A 58 17.89 9.40 0.20
CA PRO A 58 17.97 10.20 1.41
C PRO A 58 19.21 11.13 1.48
N ALA A 59 20.32 10.68 0.93
CA ALA A 59 21.51 11.51 0.85
C ALA A 59 21.35 12.67 -0.14
N LEU A 60 20.74 12.40 -1.28
CA LEU A 60 20.44 13.40 -2.30
C LEU A 60 19.43 14.43 -1.82
N LEU A 61 18.37 13.99 -1.13
CA LEU A 61 17.37 14.90 -0.55
C LEU A 61 18.03 15.84 0.45
N ARG A 62 18.77 15.31 1.42
CA ARG A 62 19.47 16.14 2.44
C ARG A 62 20.49 17.10 1.86
N ALA A 63 21.10 16.78 0.72
CA ALA A 63 22.07 17.63 0.08
C ALA A 63 21.46 18.76 -0.76
N ASN A 64 20.23 18.61 -1.24
CA ASN A 64 19.64 19.49 -2.24
C ASN A 64 18.35 20.18 -1.79
N PHE A 65 17.71 19.73 -0.70
CA PHE A 65 16.45 20.29 -0.21
C PHE A 65 16.56 20.70 1.26
N THR A 66 15.87 21.77 1.61
CA THR A 66 15.63 22.15 3.00
C THR A 66 14.48 21.32 3.57
N GLN A 67 14.37 21.30 4.91
CA GLN A 67 13.25 20.62 5.57
C GLN A 67 11.90 21.22 5.16
N GLU A 68 11.83 22.54 4.97
CA GLU A 68 10.62 23.24 4.56
C GLU A 68 10.16 22.85 3.14
N GLU A 69 11.10 22.65 2.24
CA GLU A 69 10.83 22.20 0.86
C GLU A 69 10.34 20.73 0.84
N ASP A 70 10.96 19.88 1.65
CA ASP A 70 10.54 18.47 1.82
C ASP A 70 9.12 18.41 2.41
N ASP A 71 8.86 19.12 3.50
CA ASP A 71 7.54 19.22 4.12
C ASP A 71 6.47 19.71 3.13
N ALA A 72 6.79 20.71 2.30
CA ALA A 72 5.88 21.21 1.28
C ALA A 72 5.59 20.16 0.20
N CYS A 73 6.59 19.36 -0.18
CA CYS A 73 6.41 18.24 -1.10
C CYS A 73 5.46 17.18 -0.52
N VAL A 74 5.69 16.75 0.72
CA VAL A 74 4.84 15.80 1.44
C VAL A 74 3.40 16.31 1.53
N GLN A 75 3.18 17.59 1.89
CA GLN A 75 1.84 18.18 1.93
C GLN A 75 1.17 18.20 0.56
N THR A 76 1.93 18.37 -0.51
CA THR A 76 1.41 18.33 -1.88
C THR A 76 0.96 16.93 -2.26
N ILE A 77 1.72 15.90 -1.91
CA ILE A 77 1.35 14.49 -2.11
C ILE A 77 0.07 14.17 -1.35
N LEU A 78 0.01 14.49 -0.06
CA LEU A 78 -1.17 14.25 0.78
C LEU A 78 -2.43 14.91 0.23
N LYS A 79 -2.31 16.12 -0.32
CA LYS A 79 -3.44 16.82 -0.96
C LYS A 79 -3.90 16.15 -2.26
N LYS A 80 -2.97 15.64 -3.06
CA LYS A 80 -3.28 14.98 -4.33
C LYS A 80 -3.94 13.62 -4.15
N GLU A 81 -3.56 12.88 -3.12
CA GLU A 81 -4.13 11.56 -2.82
C GLU A 81 -5.65 11.61 -2.52
N GLY A 82 -6.13 12.73 -2.02
CA GLY A 82 -7.52 12.88 -1.63
C GLY A 82 -7.95 11.92 -0.51
N THR A 83 -9.24 11.90 -0.19
CA THR A 83 -9.75 11.10 0.94
C THR A 83 -9.62 9.59 0.72
N SER A 84 -9.76 9.12 -0.52
CA SER A 84 -9.66 7.69 -0.86
C SER A 84 -8.24 7.17 -0.73
N GLY A 85 -7.25 7.91 -1.23
CA GLY A 85 -5.84 7.55 -1.09
C GLY A 85 -5.38 7.61 0.37
N LEU A 86 -5.76 8.67 1.09
CA LEU A 86 -5.40 8.83 2.50
C LEU A 86 -5.98 7.73 3.40
N ARG A 87 -7.14 7.16 3.04
CA ARG A 87 -7.74 6.03 3.77
C ARG A 87 -6.84 4.78 3.79
N MET A 88 -6.08 4.56 2.72
CA MET A 88 -5.13 3.44 2.64
C MET A 88 -3.74 3.85 3.11
N PHE A 89 -3.29 5.02 2.70
CA PHE A 89 -1.92 5.48 2.87
C PHE A 89 -1.57 5.77 4.34
N LEU A 90 -2.41 6.50 5.06
CA LEU A 90 -2.14 6.86 6.46
C LEU A 90 -2.04 5.65 7.41
N PRO A 91 -2.98 4.66 7.37
CA PRO A 91 -2.82 3.47 8.18
C PRO A 91 -1.58 2.65 7.80
N SER A 92 -1.25 2.55 6.51
CA SER A 92 -0.06 1.81 6.06
C SER A 92 1.23 2.46 6.55
N ILE A 93 1.34 3.80 6.47
CA ILE A 93 2.46 4.55 7.05
C ILE A 93 2.55 4.32 8.56
N HIS A 94 1.43 4.42 9.28
CA HIS A 94 1.41 4.19 10.72
C HIS A 94 1.95 2.82 11.09
N MET A 95 1.48 1.78 10.41
CA MET A 95 1.93 0.42 10.64
C MET A 95 3.41 0.23 10.31
N ALA A 96 3.88 0.83 9.22
CA ALA A 96 5.29 0.81 8.87
C ALA A 96 6.14 1.52 9.94
N MET A 97 5.73 2.71 10.39
CA MET A 97 6.43 3.47 11.44
C MET A 97 6.52 2.70 12.76
N GLN A 98 5.50 1.92 13.13
CA GLN A 98 5.54 1.08 14.33
C GLN A 98 6.69 0.05 14.34
N ALA A 99 7.21 -0.31 13.18
CA ALA A 99 8.31 -1.28 13.07
C ALA A 99 9.70 -0.67 13.37
N TRP A 100 9.88 0.65 13.19
CA TRP A 100 11.20 1.27 13.28
C TRP A 100 11.24 2.60 14.04
N ALA A 101 10.13 3.34 14.14
CA ALA A 101 10.11 4.67 14.74
C ALA A 101 9.82 4.63 16.25
N SER A 102 10.36 5.62 16.96
CA SER A 102 9.97 5.82 18.37
C SER A 102 8.52 6.30 18.49
N GLN A 103 7.87 6.00 19.62
CA GLN A 103 6.52 6.47 19.87
C GLN A 103 6.42 8.00 19.85
N GLU A 104 7.47 8.69 20.26
CA GLU A 104 7.53 10.16 20.22
C GLU A 104 7.49 10.66 18.77
N PHE A 105 8.26 10.05 17.87
CA PHE A 105 8.25 10.39 16.45
C PHE A 105 6.89 10.13 15.81
N ILE A 106 6.26 8.98 16.13
CA ILE A 106 4.90 8.66 15.66
C ILE A 106 3.91 9.72 16.13
N ASN A 107 3.96 10.10 17.40
CA ASN A 107 3.07 11.12 17.98
C ASN A 107 3.29 12.48 17.32
N GLN A 108 4.53 12.86 17.04
CA GLN A 108 4.87 14.10 16.33
C GLN A 108 4.32 14.09 14.90
N PHE A 109 4.53 13.00 14.17
CA PHE A 109 4.01 12.85 12.80
C PHE A 109 2.48 12.99 12.78
N PHE A 110 1.76 12.22 13.60
CA PHE A 110 0.30 12.31 13.66
C PHE A 110 -0.19 13.64 14.26
N GLY A 111 0.60 14.27 15.12
CA GLY A 111 0.38 15.62 15.63
C GLY A 111 0.41 16.70 14.55
N SER A 112 1.22 16.54 13.52
CA SER A 112 1.31 17.46 12.39
C SER A 112 0.15 17.36 11.39
N ILE A 113 -0.60 16.25 11.41
CA ILE A 113 -1.77 16.06 10.56
C ILE A 113 -2.90 17.03 10.99
N PRO A 114 -3.55 17.72 10.04
CA PRO A 114 -4.67 18.60 10.34
C PRO A 114 -5.75 17.93 11.18
N PRO A 115 -6.31 18.61 12.21
CA PRO A 115 -7.26 18.00 13.16
C PRO A 115 -8.46 17.29 12.51
N PRO A 116 -9.11 17.83 11.44
CA PRO A 116 -10.21 17.12 10.78
C PRO A 116 -9.77 15.79 10.17
N LEU A 117 -8.58 15.74 9.55
CA LEU A 117 -8.06 14.53 8.94
C LEU A 117 -7.64 13.50 10.01
N ARG A 118 -7.09 13.97 11.13
CA ARG A 118 -6.77 13.10 12.29
C ARG A 118 -8.03 12.46 12.86
N LEU A 119 -9.14 13.20 12.95
CA LEU A 119 -10.42 12.68 13.39
C LEU A 119 -10.94 11.59 12.44
N LEU A 120 -10.87 11.85 11.11
CA LEU A 120 -11.22 10.85 10.08
C LEU A 120 -10.32 9.61 10.17
N TYR A 121 -9.02 9.81 10.34
CA TYR A 121 -8.06 8.73 10.51
C TYR A 121 -8.43 7.83 11.70
N THR A 122 -8.61 8.40 12.88
CA THR A 122 -8.85 7.65 14.10
C THR A 122 -10.19 6.92 14.08
N ASN A 123 -11.26 7.54 13.57
CA ASN A 123 -12.60 6.99 13.67
C ASN A 123 -13.03 6.14 12.47
N TYR A 124 -12.38 6.31 11.31
CA TYR A 124 -12.80 5.64 10.07
C TYR A 124 -11.66 4.89 9.38
N TYR A 125 -10.52 5.53 9.13
CA TYR A 125 -9.48 4.94 8.30
C TYR A 125 -8.76 3.79 9.01
N LEU A 126 -8.37 4.00 10.27
CA LEU A 126 -7.68 2.97 11.04
C LEU A 126 -8.59 1.77 11.35
N PRO A 127 -9.82 1.92 11.84
CA PRO A 127 -10.74 0.79 12.04
C PRO A 127 -11.04 0.02 10.75
N ASP A 128 -11.17 0.72 9.63
CA ASP A 128 -11.42 0.10 8.34
C ASP A 128 -10.20 -0.69 7.84
N TYR A 129 -9.01 -0.14 7.99
CA TYR A 129 -7.75 -0.82 7.70
C TYR A 129 -7.59 -2.09 8.56
N GLU A 130 -7.82 -2.00 9.85
CA GLU A 130 -7.71 -3.12 10.79
C GLU A 130 -8.70 -4.25 10.47
N THR A 131 -9.89 -3.93 10.01
CA THR A 131 -10.93 -4.92 9.72
C THR A 131 -10.86 -5.51 8.33
N CYS A 132 -10.39 -4.75 7.33
CA CYS A 132 -10.41 -5.16 5.93
C CYS A 132 -9.02 -5.48 5.38
N LEU A 133 -8.05 -4.58 5.55
CA LEU A 133 -6.75 -4.70 4.88
C LEU A 133 -5.74 -5.50 5.69
N ARG A 134 -5.67 -5.29 6.98
CA ARG A 134 -4.75 -6.01 7.86
C ARG A 134 -4.94 -7.53 7.83
N PRO A 135 -6.17 -8.08 7.90
CA PRO A 135 -6.38 -9.51 7.78
C PRO A 135 -5.91 -10.09 6.44
N MET A 136 -6.00 -9.29 5.36
CA MET A 136 -5.50 -9.71 4.04
C MET A 136 -3.97 -9.75 4.00
N ARG A 137 -3.32 -8.74 4.57
CA ARG A 137 -1.86 -8.67 4.68
C ARG A 137 -1.30 -9.79 5.56
N ASP A 138 -1.94 -10.05 6.70
CA ASP A 138 -1.50 -11.03 7.69
C ASP A 138 -1.96 -12.45 7.36
N ALA A 139 -2.77 -12.63 6.30
CA ALA A 139 -3.16 -13.96 5.84
C ALA A 139 -1.90 -14.76 5.44
N PRO A 140 -1.70 -15.97 5.98
CA PRO A 140 -0.57 -16.79 5.55
C PRO A 140 -0.64 -17.01 4.05
N LEU A 141 0.46 -16.87 3.35
CA LEU A 141 0.59 -17.20 1.92
C LEU A 141 0.12 -18.66 1.76
N LEU A 142 -1.10 -18.81 1.24
CA LEU A 142 -1.91 -20.02 1.40
C LEU A 142 -1.33 -21.22 0.67
N GLU A 143 -0.80 -22.16 1.42
CA GLU A 143 -0.72 -23.58 0.99
C GLU A 143 -2.01 -24.37 1.28
N SER A 144 -3.02 -23.81 1.97
CA SER A 144 -4.24 -24.50 2.34
C SER A 144 -5.49 -23.76 1.91
N LYS A 145 -6.47 -24.51 1.40
CA LYS A 145 -7.78 -24.05 0.90
C LYS A 145 -8.44 -23.06 1.85
N PRO A 146 -8.79 -21.85 1.39
CA PRO A 146 -9.53 -20.90 2.22
C PRO A 146 -10.97 -21.34 2.35
N SER A 147 -11.45 -21.52 3.58
CA SER A 147 -12.86 -21.36 3.87
C SER A 147 -13.15 -19.85 3.84
N LEU A 148 -13.63 -19.36 2.72
CA LEU A 148 -14.11 -17.99 2.57
C LEU A 148 -15.32 -17.80 3.50
N SER A 149 -15.07 -17.37 4.74
CA SER A 149 -16.11 -16.74 5.53
C SER A 149 -16.52 -15.47 4.77
N LYS A 150 -17.83 -15.27 4.62
CA LYS A 150 -18.44 -14.13 3.93
C LYS A 150 -18.17 -12.84 4.72
N THR A 151 -16.93 -12.37 4.72
CA THR A 151 -16.63 -11.01 5.13
C THR A 151 -17.23 -10.08 4.07
N LYS A 152 -18.19 -9.25 4.49
CA LYS A 152 -18.73 -8.18 3.66
C LYS A 152 -17.60 -7.22 3.34
N CYS A 153 -16.87 -7.49 2.26
CA CYS A 153 -15.89 -6.58 1.73
C CYS A 153 -16.60 -5.28 1.37
N CYS A 154 -16.22 -4.18 2.00
CA CYS A 154 -16.65 -2.86 1.61
C CYS A 154 -16.44 -2.72 0.11
N LYS A 155 -17.46 -2.20 -0.60
CA LYS A 155 -17.37 -1.85 -2.01
C LYS A 155 -16.35 -0.72 -2.19
N ILE A 156 -15.09 -1.06 -2.32
CA ILE A 156 -14.03 -0.14 -2.70
C ILE A 156 -13.84 -0.32 -4.21
N PRO A 157 -14.16 0.68 -5.03
CA PRO A 157 -13.83 0.65 -6.45
C PRO A 157 -12.33 0.93 -6.60
N PHE A 158 -11.49 0.06 -6.64
CA PHE A 158 -10.03 0.02 -6.61
C PHE A 158 -9.49 -0.55 -5.29
N CYS A 159 -9.73 -1.80 -5.07
CA CYS A 159 -8.85 -2.59 -4.24
C CYS A 159 -7.67 -3.04 -5.13
N ILE A 160 -6.50 -2.45 -4.94
CA ILE A 160 -5.25 -3.16 -5.18
C ILE A 160 -4.91 -3.83 -3.84
N PRO A 161 -5.49 -4.97 -3.54
CA PRO A 161 -5.39 -5.54 -2.21
C PRO A 161 -4.57 -6.78 -2.24
N CYS A 162 -3.40 -6.87 -2.63
CA CYS A 162 -2.66 -8.14 -2.49
C CYS A 162 -1.22 -8.07 -2.98
N ILE A 163 -0.55 -6.92 -2.91
CA ILE A 163 0.83 -6.85 -3.40
C ILE A 163 1.83 -6.50 -2.30
N PHE A 164 1.45 -6.65 -1.03
CA PHE A 164 2.45 -6.61 0.05
C PHE A 164 2.11 -7.62 1.13
#